data_1a452347b2e3b5f55a374c0dd6a490a3
#
_entry.id   1a452347b2e3b5f55a374c0dd6a490a3
#
_cell.length_a   1.000
_cell.length_b   1.000
_cell.length_c   1.000
_cell.angle_alpha   90.00
_cell.angle_beta   90.00
_cell.angle_gamma   90.00
#
_symmetry.space_group_name_H-M   'P 1'
#
loop_
_entity.id
_entity.type
_entity.pdbx_description
1 polymer ?
#
loop_
_entity_poly.entity_id
_entity_poly.type
_entity_poly.pdbx_seq_one_letter_code
_entity_poly.pdbx_strand_id
1 'polypeptide(L)'
;MEKKQNSTIKKSQELRILQEIIETISYNLDLKEVLARIVQIVSSVTRADSCFLYLIDGNDLVMRASLNPKPLEIGNIKLKLGEGITGWVARNKKTVALAKQAYNDKRFKFVNSLPEDKFEGFLSVPIIYRDKVLGVINVQHSKPKKYSKSEIILFELVAKATGGAIENGLLFSEKEALKEALETRKVIEKAKGILMKEYNLSEDAAYKLLHKKSMDKRMSMKEVSNAIIISEEFKQP
;
A
#
# COMPACT_ATOMS: atom_id res chain seq x y z
N MET A 1 -20.45 40.00 -2.55
CA MET A 1 -19.12 39.76 -3.12
C MET A 1 -18.31 38.71 -2.32
N GLU A 2 -18.24 38.77 -1.01
CA GLU A 2 -17.47 37.82 -0.14
C GLU A 2 -17.82 36.32 -0.32
N LYS A 3 -19.11 35.99 -0.46
CA LYS A 3 -19.50 34.55 -0.67
C LYS A 3 -18.96 33.94 -1.99
N LYS A 4 -18.84 34.74 -3.05
CA LYS A 4 -18.26 34.28 -4.33
C LYS A 4 -16.75 34.14 -4.22
N GLN A 5 -16.10 35.05 -3.54
CA GLN A 5 -14.65 35.03 -3.33
C GLN A 5 -14.22 33.87 -2.45
N ASN A 6 -14.94 33.58 -1.35
CA ASN A 6 -14.71 32.37 -0.51
C ASN A 6 -14.95 31.06 -1.26
N SER A 7 -15.94 31.02 -2.16
CA SER A 7 -16.20 29.83 -2.99
C SER A 7 -15.07 29.58 -4.01
N THR A 8 -14.49 30.63 -4.58
CA THR A 8 -13.38 30.54 -5.55
C THR A 8 -12.09 30.09 -4.87
N ILE A 9 -11.77 30.65 -3.69
CA ILE A 9 -10.60 30.28 -2.89
C ILE A 9 -10.69 28.79 -2.48
N LYS A 10 -11.87 28.33 -2.04
CA LYS A 10 -12.09 26.93 -1.64
C LYS A 10 -11.90 25.97 -2.81
N LYS A 11 -12.44 26.29 -3.99
CA LYS A 11 -12.24 25.48 -5.21
C LYS A 11 -10.77 25.41 -5.64
N SER A 12 -10.05 26.50 -5.54
CA SER A 12 -8.61 26.55 -5.85
C SER A 12 -7.79 25.67 -4.89
N GLN A 13 -8.15 25.62 -3.60
CA GLN A 13 -7.54 24.72 -2.63
C GLN A 13 -7.84 23.23 -2.94
N GLU A 14 -9.08 22.90 -3.28
CA GLU A 14 -9.48 21.54 -3.65
C GLU A 14 -8.70 21.04 -4.87
N LEU A 15 -8.49 21.88 -5.89
CA LEU A 15 -7.68 21.55 -7.07
C LEU A 15 -6.20 21.34 -6.74
N ARG A 16 -5.61 22.19 -5.89
CA ARG A 16 -4.22 22.04 -5.44
C ARG A 16 -3.99 20.71 -4.72
N ILE A 17 -4.93 20.28 -3.91
CA ILE A 17 -4.86 18.99 -3.21
C ILE A 17 -4.84 17.84 -4.20
N LEU A 18 -5.76 17.85 -5.15
CA LEU A 18 -5.80 16.81 -6.19
C LEU A 18 -4.51 16.80 -7.02
N GLN A 19 -3.97 17.97 -7.36
CA GLN A 19 -2.71 18.08 -8.06
C GLN A 19 -1.55 17.47 -7.24
N GLU A 20 -1.42 17.84 -5.97
CA GLU A 20 -0.38 17.31 -5.08
C GLU A 20 -0.46 15.77 -4.93
N ILE A 21 -1.68 15.24 -4.86
CA ILE A 21 -1.90 13.79 -4.81
C ILE A 21 -1.50 13.12 -6.13
N ILE A 22 -1.92 13.68 -7.27
CA ILE A 22 -1.57 13.16 -8.60
C ILE A 22 -0.04 13.19 -8.80
N GLU A 23 0.62 14.26 -8.43
CA GLU A 23 2.09 14.37 -8.47
C GLU A 23 2.75 13.29 -7.59
N THR A 24 2.29 13.16 -6.35
CA THR A 24 2.79 12.12 -5.42
C THR A 24 2.69 10.71 -6.01
N ILE A 25 1.55 10.39 -6.62
CA ILE A 25 1.29 9.09 -7.26
C ILE A 25 2.15 8.89 -8.51
N SER A 26 2.42 9.96 -9.26
CA SER A 26 3.12 9.88 -10.54
C SER A 26 4.64 9.74 -10.39
N TYR A 27 5.22 10.31 -9.35
CA TYR A 27 6.67 10.37 -9.16
C TYR A 27 7.23 9.29 -8.23
N ASN A 28 6.40 8.68 -7.42
CA ASN A 28 6.86 7.68 -6.43
C ASN A 28 6.34 6.29 -6.78
N LEU A 29 7.27 5.32 -6.87
CA LEU A 29 6.95 3.91 -7.15
C LEU A 29 6.85 3.08 -5.87
N ASP A 30 7.35 3.59 -4.74
CA ASP A 30 7.20 2.91 -3.44
C ASP A 30 5.79 3.14 -2.89
N LEU A 31 4.98 2.08 -2.90
CA LEU A 31 3.61 2.13 -2.41
C LEU A 31 3.52 2.62 -0.96
N LYS A 32 4.47 2.23 -0.11
CA LYS A 32 4.47 2.62 1.31
C LYS A 32 4.64 4.13 1.47
N GLU A 33 5.55 4.73 0.72
CA GLU A 33 5.77 6.18 0.73
C GLU A 33 4.57 6.94 0.16
N VAL A 34 3.97 6.44 -0.94
CA VAL A 34 2.76 7.01 -1.53
C VAL A 34 1.62 7.04 -0.51
N LEU A 35 1.35 5.92 0.16
CA LEU A 35 0.27 5.84 1.16
C LEU A 35 0.51 6.77 2.36
N ALA A 36 1.75 6.85 2.85
CA ALA A 36 2.13 7.75 3.92
C ALA A 36 1.93 9.23 3.51
N ARG A 37 2.31 9.60 2.30
CA ARG A 37 2.12 10.95 1.78
C ARG A 37 0.65 11.32 1.61
N ILE A 38 -0.17 10.40 1.09
CA ILE A 38 -1.61 10.59 0.96
C ILE A 38 -2.25 10.88 2.32
N VAL A 39 -1.92 10.12 3.36
CA VAL A 39 -2.43 10.32 4.71
C VAL A 39 -2.03 11.71 5.25
N GLN A 40 -0.81 12.18 4.99
CA GLN A 40 -0.35 13.53 5.36
C GLN A 40 -1.15 14.62 4.65
N ILE A 41 -1.28 14.53 3.32
CA ILE A 41 -2.03 15.52 2.52
C ILE A 41 -3.48 15.58 2.99
N VAL A 42 -4.13 14.43 3.09
CA VAL A 42 -5.52 14.32 3.53
C VAL A 42 -5.73 14.94 4.92
N SER A 43 -4.86 14.61 5.87
CA SER A 43 -4.97 15.13 7.23
C SER A 43 -4.75 16.65 7.29
N SER A 44 -3.75 17.17 6.57
CA SER A 44 -3.46 18.61 6.54
C SER A 44 -4.64 19.43 6.01
N VAL A 45 -5.29 18.91 4.98
CA VAL A 45 -6.42 19.56 4.32
C VAL A 45 -7.69 19.55 5.15
N THR A 46 -7.97 18.40 5.77
CA THR A 46 -9.19 18.24 6.59
C THR A 46 -9.01 18.75 7.99
N ARG A 47 -7.77 19.05 8.38
CA ARG A 47 -7.40 19.35 9.77
C ARG A 47 -7.88 18.23 10.70
N ALA A 48 -7.78 17.00 10.24
CA ALA A 48 -8.15 15.84 11.01
C ALA A 48 -7.15 15.59 12.15
N ASP A 49 -7.65 15.17 13.29
CA ASP A 49 -6.81 14.79 14.44
C ASP A 49 -6.13 13.44 14.17
N SER A 50 -6.74 12.61 13.35
CA SER A 50 -6.23 11.31 12.95
C SER A 50 -6.65 10.97 11.53
N CYS A 51 -5.75 10.29 10.78
CA CYS A 51 -6.05 9.72 9.48
C CYS A 51 -5.44 8.32 9.37
N PHE A 52 -6.23 7.34 8.95
CA PHE A 52 -5.82 5.95 8.80
C PHE A 52 -6.14 5.46 7.40
N LEU A 53 -5.21 4.72 6.83
CA LEU A 53 -5.41 4.03 5.57
C LEU A 53 -5.22 2.52 5.76
N TYR A 54 -6.24 1.77 5.40
CA TYR A 54 -6.27 0.31 5.46
C TYR A 54 -6.31 -0.26 4.05
N LEU A 55 -5.57 -1.34 3.82
CA LEU A 55 -5.67 -2.15 2.60
C LEU A 55 -6.23 -3.53 2.92
N ILE A 56 -6.95 -4.10 1.96
CA ILE A 56 -7.45 -5.47 2.05
C ILE A 56 -6.28 -6.43 1.83
N ASP A 57 -6.14 -7.38 2.75
CA ASP A 57 -5.19 -8.48 2.72
C ASP A 57 -5.94 -9.77 3.10
N GLY A 58 -6.32 -10.55 2.10
CA GLY A 58 -7.25 -11.66 2.27
C GLY A 58 -8.62 -11.20 2.78
N ASN A 59 -9.01 -11.64 3.98
CA ASN A 59 -10.25 -11.28 4.64
C ASN A 59 -10.11 -10.12 5.66
N ASP A 60 -8.93 -9.56 5.77
CA ASP A 60 -8.62 -8.53 6.74
C ASP A 60 -8.36 -7.18 6.08
N LEU A 61 -8.66 -6.12 6.80
CA LEU A 61 -8.23 -4.75 6.52
C LEU A 61 -7.02 -4.48 7.41
N VAL A 62 -5.84 -4.37 6.79
CA VAL A 62 -4.57 -4.14 7.49
C VAL A 62 -4.21 -2.65 7.37
N MET A 63 -3.92 -2.00 8.49
CA MET A 63 -3.44 -0.61 8.48
C MET A 63 -2.09 -0.54 7.78
N ARG A 64 -1.99 0.29 6.74
CA ARG A 64 -0.76 0.47 5.95
C ARG A 64 -0.16 1.86 6.06
N ALA A 65 -0.97 2.86 6.42
CA ALA A 65 -0.48 4.20 6.72
C ALA A 65 -1.35 4.86 7.80
N SER A 66 -0.73 5.72 8.59
CA SER A 66 -1.37 6.44 9.68
C SER A 66 -0.74 7.81 9.87
N LEU A 67 -1.58 8.82 10.11
CA LEU A 67 -1.21 10.04 10.79
C LEU A 67 -2.00 10.11 12.09
N ASN A 68 -1.32 9.81 13.19
CA ASN A 68 -1.86 9.86 14.53
C ASN A 68 -0.80 10.48 15.44
N PRO A 69 -1.17 11.37 16.38
CA PRO A 69 -0.22 11.96 17.33
C PRO A 69 0.46 10.93 18.24
N LYS A 70 -0.11 9.72 18.36
CA LYS A 70 0.50 8.62 19.12
C LYS A 70 1.14 7.61 18.15
N PRO A 71 2.35 7.08 18.47
CA PRO A 71 2.98 6.05 17.65
C PRO A 71 2.09 4.81 17.52
N LEU A 72 1.94 4.31 16.30
CA LEU A 72 1.17 3.10 16.00
C LEU A 72 2.04 2.10 15.26
N GLU A 73 1.86 0.83 15.57
CA GLU A 73 2.50 -0.27 14.85
C GLU A 73 1.74 -0.56 13.54
N ILE A 74 2.15 0.14 12.48
CA ILE A 74 1.60 -0.05 11.14
C ILE A 74 1.84 -1.50 10.69
N GLY A 75 0.79 -2.15 10.18
CA GLY A 75 0.82 -3.55 9.77
C GLY A 75 0.28 -4.54 10.80
N ASN A 76 0.34 -4.21 12.10
CA ASN A 76 -0.19 -5.07 13.15
C ASN A 76 -1.68 -4.82 13.45
N ILE A 77 -2.17 -3.63 13.13
CA ILE A 77 -3.59 -3.28 13.35
C ILE A 77 -4.43 -3.82 12.20
N LYS A 78 -5.35 -4.72 12.54
CA LYS A 78 -6.22 -5.43 11.59
C LYS A 78 -7.69 -5.35 12.01
N LEU A 79 -8.57 -5.26 11.03
CA LEU A 79 -10.02 -5.33 11.17
C LEU A 79 -10.56 -6.37 10.18
N LYS A 80 -11.63 -7.07 10.55
CA LYS A 80 -12.32 -7.97 9.61
C LYS A 80 -13.19 -7.17 8.63
N LEU A 81 -13.39 -7.71 7.43
CA LEU A 81 -14.39 -7.16 6.51
C LEU A 81 -15.79 -7.17 7.16
N GLY A 82 -16.42 -6.01 7.23
CA GLY A 82 -17.70 -5.81 7.91
C GLY A 82 -17.58 -5.40 9.39
N GLU A 83 -16.39 -5.41 9.96
CA GLU A 83 -16.13 -5.07 11.34
C GLU A 83 -15.89 -3.57 11.53
N GLY A 84 -16.60 -2.97 12.44
CA GLY A 84 -16.51 -1.53 12.67
C GLY A 84 -17.06 -0.70 11.51
N ILE A 85 -16.94 0.62 11.58
CA ILE A 85 -17.30 1.53 10.47
C ILE A 85 -16.41 1.26 9.25
N THR A 86 -15.13 1.09 9.46
CA THR A 86 -14.14 0.83 8.40
C THR A 86 -14.44 -0.45 7.63
N GLY A 87 -14.65 -1.56 8.34
CA GLY A 87 -14.98 -2.84 7.71
C GLY A 87 -16.34 -2.82 7.03
N TRP A 88 -17.32 -2.10 7.60
CA TRP A 88 -18.62 -1.91 6.97
C TRP A 88 -18.51 -1.13 5.65
N VAL A 89 -17.71 -0.06 5.62
CA VAL A 89 -17.43 0.73 4.40
C VAL A 89 -16.78 -0.14 3.31
N ALA A 90 -15.79 -0.94 3.68
CA ALA A 90 -15.16 -1.87 2.75
C ALA A 90 -16.17 -2.87 2.15
N ARG A 91 -17.01 -3.47 3.01
CA ARG A 91 -17.97 -4.49 2.59
C ARG A 91 -19.09 -3.93 1.71
N ASN A 92 -19.59 -2.74 2.06
CA ASN A 92 -20.77 -2.16 1.42
C ASN A 92 -20.43 -1.19 0.30
N LYS A 93 -19.15 -0.85 0.10
CA LYS A 93 -18.68 0.12 -0.93
C LYS A 93 -19.34 1.50 -0.80
N LYS A 94 -19.66 1.91 0.41
CA LYS A 94 -20.41 3.16 0.68
C LYS A 94 -19.68 4.02 1.68
N THR A 95 -19.54 5.29 1.36
CA THR A 95 -19.01 6.32 2.24
C THR A 95 -19.89 6.49 3.49
N VAL A 96 -19.26 6.63 4.65
CA VAL A 96 -19.90 6.96 5.92
C VAL A 96 -19.35 8.29 6.43
N ALA A 97 -20.24 9.25 6.69
CA ALA A 97 -19.89 10.55 7.26
C ALA A 97 -20.73 10.79 8.53
N LEU A 98 -20.08 10.82 9.68
CA LEU A 98 -20.67 11.07 10.99
C LEU A 98 -20.17 12.40 11.51
N ALA A 99 -21.08 13.34 11.79
CA ALA A 99 -20.72 14.68 12.19
C ALA A 99 -20.39 14.81 13.68
N LYS A 100 -20.92 13.93 14.51
CA LYS A 100 -20.77 13.90 15.97
C LYS A 100 -21.04 12.53 16.52
N GLN A 101 -20.49 12.23 17.71
CA GLN A 101 -20.74 10.99 18.47
C GLN A 101 -20.51 9.73 17.64
N ALA A 102 -19.46 9.72 16.80
CA ALA A 102 -19.14 8.57 15.97
C ALA A 102 -18.94 7.29 16.80
N TYR A 103 -18.47 7.41 18.04
CA TYR A 103 -18.32 6.32 19.00
C TYR A 103 -19.66 5.67 19.44
N ASN A 104 -20.81 6.35 19.23
CA ASN A 104 -22.15 5.83 19.50
C ASN A 104 -22.81 5.18 18.26
N ASP A 105 -22.17 5.21 17.10
CA ASP A 105 -22.68 4.53 15.91
C ASP A 105 -22.68 3.01 16.13
N LYS A 106 -23.79 2.34 15.75
CA LYS A 106 -23.94 0.88 15.93
C LYS A 106 -22.84 0.04 15.28
N ARG A 107 -22.14 0.61 14.31
CA ARG A 107 -21.04 -0.03 13.59
C ARG A 107 -19.69 0.26 14.24
N PHE A 108 -19.61 1.20 15.18
CA PHE A 108 -18.35 1.58 15.79
C PHE A 108 -17.75 0.41 16.57
N LYS A 109 -16.45 0.22 16.41
CA LYS A 109 -15.69 -0.76 17.17
C LYS A 109 -14.46 -0.11 17.73
N PHE A 110 -14.26 -0.24 19.03
CA PHE A 110 -13.01 0.08 19.68
C PHE A 110 -11.92 -0.92 19.25
N VAL A 111 -10.79 -0.43 18.84
CA VAL A 111 -9.62 -1.25 18.53
C VAL A 111 -8.64 -1.09 19.70
N ASN A 112 -8.45 -2.13 20.49
CA ASN A 112 -7.68 -2.08 21.74
C ASN A 112 -6.22 -1.62 21.56
N SER A 113 -5.67 -1.76 20.36
CA SER A 113 -4.33 -1.30 19.99
C SER A 113 -4.29 0.15 19.47
N LEU A 114 -5.45 0.78 19.27
CA LEU A 114 -5.52 2.21 18.96
C LEU A 114 -5.72 2.99 20.27
N PRO A 115 -5.05 4.15 20.42
CA PRO A 115 -5.34 5.02 21.55
C PRO A 115 -6.84 5.33 21.56
N GLU A 116 -7.49 5.13 22.70
CA GLU A 116 -8.93 5.35 22.86
C GLU A 116 -9.28 6.83 22.81
N ASP A 117 -9.23 7.40 21.63
CA ASP A 117 -9.78 8.74 21.42
C ASP A 117 -11.24 8.58 21.01
N LYS A 118 -12.13 9.12 21.81
CA LYS A 118 -13.56 9.22 21.49
C LYS A 118 -13.74 10.25 20.40
N PHE A 119 -13.64 9.80 19.15
CA PHE A 119 -13.83 10.71 18.02
C PHE A 119 -15.29 11.08 17.87
N GLU A 120 -15.54 12.38 17.77
CA GLU A 120 -16.84 12.95 17.49
C GLU A 120 -17.17 12.86 16.01
N GLY A 121 -16.31 13.41 15.15
CA GLY A 121 -16.48 13.37 13.70
C GLY A 121 -15.73 12.21 13.06
N PHE A 122 -16.36 11.52 12.10
CA PHE A 122 -15.78 10.40 11.40
C PHE A 122 -16.21 10.40 9.93
N LEU A 123 -15.23 10.39 9.02
CA LEU A 123 -15.47 10.20 7.59
C LEU A 123 -14.66 8.99 7.13
N SER A 124 -15.33 8.01 6.56
CA SER A 124 -14.74 6.77 6.06
C SER A 124 -15.16 6.57 4.60
N VAL A 125 -14.17 6.42 3.72
CA VAL A 125 -14.36 6.36 2.28
C VAL A 125 -13.69 5.11 1.71
N PRO A 126 -14.38 4.28 0.90
CA PRO A 126 -13.78 3.12 0.29
C PRO A 126 -12.80 3.51 -0.83
N ILE A 127 -11.65 2.85 -0.87
CA ILE A 127 -10.69 2.93 -1.96
C ILE A 127 -11.09 1.88 -2.98
N ILE A 128 -11.61 2.32 -4.13
CA ILE A 128 -12.14 1.42 -5.16
C ILE A 128 -11.36 1.61 -6.46
N TYR A 129 -10.96 0.49 -7.06
CA TYR A 129 -10.37 0.43 -8.39
C TYR A 129 -11.07 -0.65 -9.21
N ARG A 130 -11.63 -0.30 -10.39
CA ARG A 130 -12.36 -1.22 -11.27
C ARG A 130 -13.34 -2.13 -10.52
N ASP A 131 -14.27 -1.55 -9.76
CA ASP A 131 -15.28 -2.25 -8.95
C ASP A 131 -14.76 -3.10 -7.78
N LYS A 132 -13.45 -3.26 -7.63
CA LYS A 132 -12.83 -3.95 -6.49
C LYS A 132 -12.49 -2.94 -5.40
N VAL A 133 -12.87 -3.25 -4.17
CA VAL A 133 -12.41 -2.50 -2.99
C VAL A 133 -10.99 -2.95 -2.67
N LEU A 134 -10.05 -2.02 -2.67
CA LEU A 134 -8.64 -2.25 -2.31
C LEU A 134 -8.38 -1.88 -0.85
N GLY A 135 -9.21 -1.01 -0.27
CA GLY A 135 -9.00 -0.54 1.09
C GLY A 135 -10.03 0.50 1.52
N VAL A 136 -9.70 1.20 2.59
CA VAL A 136 -10.51 2.28 3.17
C VAL A 136 -9.59 3.35 3.72
N ILE A 137 -9.96 4.62 3.51
CA ILE A 137 -9.33 5.76 4.15
C ILE A 137 -10.31 6.41 5.13
N ASN A 138 -9.83 6.65 6.36
CA ASN A 138 -10.60 7.27 7.43
C ASN A 138 -9.98 8.57 7.86
N VAL A 139 -10.81 9.59 8.15
CA VAL A 139 -10.42 10.76 8.92
C VAL A 139 -11.29 10.92 10.14
N GLN A 140 -10.70 11.34 11.22
CA GLN A 140 -11.31 11.40 12.52
C GLN A 140 -11.04 12.76 13.18
N HIS A 141 -12.06 13.27 13.85
CA HIS A 141 -11.99 14.54 14.57
C HIS A 141 -12.45 14.35 16.03
N SER A 142 -11.67 14.85 16.96
CA SER A 142 -11.99 14.85 18.41
C SER A 142 -13.16 15.80 18.75
N LYS A 143 -13.46 16.74 17.85
CA LYS A 143 -14.58 17.67 17.97
C LYS A 143 -15.63 17.38 16.89
N PRO A 144 -16.92 17.73 17.12
CA PRO A 144 -17.94 17.60 16.09
C PRO A 144 -17.54 18.31 14.80
N LYS A 145 -17.65 17.58 13.68
CA LYS A 145 -17.28 18.05 12.34
C LYS A 145 -18.36 17.67 11.34
N LYS A 146 -19.09 18.69 10.82
CA LYS A 146 -20.02 18.49 9.71
C LYS A 146 -19.27 18.52 8.39
N TYR A 147 -19.31 17.42 7.66
CA TYR A 147 -18.73 17.32 6.32
C TYR A 147 -19.70 17.86 5.27
N SER A 148 -19.26 18.80 4.45
CA SER A 148 -20.04 19.29 3.31
C SER A 148 -20.03 18.26 2.17
N LYS A 149 -21.00 18.36 1.26
CA LYS A 149 -21.02 17.48 0.06
C LYS A 149 -19.74 17.60 -0.76
N SER A 150 -19.16 18.80 -0.91
CA SER A 150 -17.91 18.99 -1.64
C SER A 150 -16.72 18.33 -0.96
N GLU A 151 -16.65 18.39 0.37
CA GLU A 151 -15.61 17.68 1.12
C GLU A 151 -15.71 16.16 0.95
N ILE A 152 -16.92 15.59 1.00
CA ILE A 152 -17.13 14.16 0.78
C ILE A 152 -16.70 13.77 -0.64
N ILE A 153 -17.14 14.52 -1.66
CA ILE A 153 -16.76 14.26 -3.07
C ILE A 153 -15.23 14.35 -3.25
N LEU A 154 -14.59 15.36 -2.66
CA LEU A 154 -13.13 15.48 -2.72
C LEU A 154 -12.44 14.25 -2.14
N PHE A 155 -12.92 13.75 -0.98
CA PHE A 155 -12.41 12.55 -0.35
C PHE A 155 -12.59 11.29 -1.20
N GLU A 156 -13.74 11.17 -1.84
CA GLU A 156 -14.02 10.07 -2.77
C GLU A 156 -13.10 10.12 -4.00
N LEU A 157 -12.80 11.32 -4.52
CA LEU A 157 -11.83 11.49 -5.60
C LEU A 157 -10.41 11.12 -5.17
N VAL A 158 -10.00 11.53 -3.97
CA VAL A 158 -8.72 11.13 -3.38
C VAL A 158 -8.62 9.60 -3.23
N ALA A 159 -9.65 8.98 -2.66
CA ALA A 159 -9.71 7.54 -2.51
C ALA A 159 -9.65 6.80 -3.87
N LYS A 160 -10.30 7.34 -4.89
CA LYS A 160 -10.25 6.80 -6.26
C LYS A 160 -8.85 6.91 -6.88
N ALA A 161 -8.20 8.07 -6.74
CA ALA A 161 -6.82 8.26 -7.20
C ALA A 161 -5.85 7.33 -6.46
N THR A 162 -6.02 7.17 -5.14
CA THR A 162 -5.27 6.22 -4.31
C THR A 162 -5.44 4.78 -4.80
N GLY A 163 -6.64 4.39 -5.21
CA GLY A 163 -6.89 3.07 -5.78
C GLY A 163 -6.04 2.77 -7.01
N GLY A 164 -5.91 3.74 -7.92
CA GLY A 164 -5.02 3.63 -9.08
C GLY A 164 -3.54 3.51 -8.68
N ALA A 165 -3.10 4.28 -7.68
CA ALA A 165 -1.74 4.22 -7.17
C ALA A 165 -1.41 2.86 -6.55
N ILE A 166 -2.33 2.31 -5.75
CA ILE A 166 -2.17 0.99 -5.12
C ILE A 166 -2.01 -0.08 -6.19
N GLU A 167 -2.90 -0.11 -7.18
CA GLU A 167 -2.84 -1.11 -8.26
C GLU A 167 -1.54 -1.00 -9.06
N ASN A 168 -1.13 0.21 -9.43
CA ASN A 168 0.14 0.44 -10.13
C ASN A 168 1.34 -0.03 -9.30
N GLY A 169 1.37 0.27 -8.00
CA GLY A 169 2.43 -0.17 -7.10
C GLY A 169 2.50 -1.69 -6.95
N LEU A 170 1.35 -2.37 -6.86
CA LEU A 170 1.27 -3.82 -6.81
C LEU A 170 1.76 -4.46 -8.11
N LEU A 171 1.30 -3.95 -9.27
CA LEU A 171 1.74 -4.42 -10.58
C LEU A 171 3.24 -4.20 -10.81
N PHE A 172 3.78 -3.07 -10.34
CA PHE A 172 5.22 -2.80 -10.41
C PHE A 172 6.02 -3.80 -9.59
N SER A 173 5.61 -4.06 -8.35
CA SER A 173 6.26 -5.04 -7.46
C SER A 173 6.22 -6.45 -8.04
N GLU A 174 5.08 -6.86 -8.60
CA GLU A 174 4.93 -8.16 -9.25
C GLU A 174 5.85 -8.29 -10.49
N LYS A 175 5.90 -7.24 -11.32
CA LYS A 175 6.79 -7.18 -12.49
C LYS A 175 8.26 -7.33 -12.10
N GLU A 176 8.71 -6.61 -11.06
CA GLU A 176 10.11 -6.69 -10.60
C GLU A 176 10.42 -8.08 -10.02
N ALA A 177 9.51 -8.67 -9.27
CA ALA A 177 9.67 -10.04 -8.76
C ALA A 177 9.77 -11.07 -9.88
N LEU A 178 8.91 -10.97 -10.91
CA LEU A 178 8.96 -11.85 -12.08
C LEU A 178 10.24 -11.66 -12.88
N LYS A 179 10.71 -10.43 -13.06
CA LYS A 179 11.97 -10.12 -13.73
C LYS A 179 13.15 -10.73 -12.97
N GLU A 180 13.20 -10.58 -11.65
CA GLU A 180 14.24 -11.16 -10.83
C GLU A 180 14.25 -12.71 -10.88
N ALA A 181 13.06 -13.32 -10.84
CA ALA A 181 12.93 -14.77 -10.99
C ALA A 181 13.44 -15.25 -12.35
N LEU A 182 13.12 -14.53 -13.44
CA LEU A 182 13.59 -14.84 -14.78
C LEU A 182 15.12 -14.72 -14.90
N GLU A 183 15.69 -13.63 -14.38
CA GLU A 183 17.16 -13.44 -14.38
C GLU A 183 17.85 -14.52 -13.55
N THR A 184 17.30 -14.87 -12.40
CA THR A 184 17.81 -15.96 -11.57
C THR A 184 17.78 -17.28 -12.31
N ARG A 185 16.69 -17.59 -13.02
CA ARG A 185 16.59 -18.81 -13.84
C ARG A 185 17.64 -18.84 -14.95
N LYS A 186 17.82 -17.73 -15.69
CA LYS A 186 18.85 -17.65 -16.76
C LYS A 186 20.25 -17.92 -16.23
N VAL A 187 20.59 -17.33 -15.08
CA VAL A 187 21.90 -17.52 -14.45
C VAL A 187 22.12 -18.96 -14.02
N ILE A 188 21.11 -19.60 -13.42
CA ILE A 188 21.17 -21.02 -13.03
C ILE A 188 21.31 -21.92 -14.27
N GLU A 189 20.54 -21.68 -15.35
CA GLU A 189 20.63 -22.46 -16.59
C GLU A 189 22.03 -22.34 -17.24
N LYS A 190 22.60 -21.12 -17.29
CA LYS A 190 23.95 -20.88 -17.79
C LYS A 190 25.00 -21.66 -16.97
N ALA A 191 24.92 -21.61 -15.64
CA ALA A 191 25.82 -22.32 -14.75
C ALA A 191 25.68 -23.86 -14.87
N LYS A 192 24.44 -24.36 -14.98
CA LYS A 192 24.20 -25.79 -15.28
C LYS A 192 24.89 -26.21 -16.57
N GLY A 193 24.72 -25.43 -17.64
CA GLY A 193 25.37 -25.72 -18.93
C GLY A 193 26.91 -25.82 -18.83
N ILE A 194 27.53 -24.91 -18.03
CA ILE A 194 28.96 -24.95 -17.76
C ILE A 194 29.35 -26.23 -17.03
N LEU A 195 28.65 -26.58 -15.94
CA LEU A 195 28.92 -27.78 -15.16
C LEU A 195 28.71 -29.07 -15.96
N MET A 196 27.67 -29.12 -16.78
CA MET A 196 27.41 -30.27 -17.68
C MET A 196 28.57 -30.46 -18.63
N LYS A 197 29.12 -29.40 -19.22
CA LYS A 197 30.24 -29.46 -20.16
C LYS A 197 31.57 -29.77 -19.47
N GLU A 198 31.85 -29.12 -18.34
CA GLU A 198 33.14 -29.23 -17.64
C GLU A 198 33.30 -30.60 -16.94
N TYR A 199 32.22 -31.09 -16.31
CA TYR A 199 32.27 -32.34 -15.52
C TYR A 199 31.53 -33.51 -16.16
N ASN A 200 31.08 -33.36 -17.41
CA ASN A 200 30.30 -34.37 -18.13
C ASN A 200 29.08 -34.88 -17.33
N LEU A 201 28.34 -33.95 -16.73
CA LEU A 201 27.18 -34.23 -15.88
C LEU A 201 25.88 -34.19 -16.68
N SER A 202 24.88 -34.98 -16.24
CA SER A 202 23.51 -34.77 -16.67
C SER A 202 22.95 -33.47 -16.09
N GLU A 203 21.88 -32.98 -16.69
CA GLU A 203 21.21 -31.75 -16.22
C GLU A 203 20.78 -31.86 -14.75
N ASP A 204 20.18 -32.99 -14.35
CA ASP A 204 19.77 -33.24 -12.97
C ASP A 204 20.97 -33.28 -12.00
N ALA A 205 22.08 -33.90 -12.41
CA ALA A 205 23.31 -33.97 -11.62
C ALA A 205 23.93 -32.57 -11.44
N ALA A 206 23.96 -31.74 -12.50
CA ALA A 206 24.45 -30.38 -12.46
C ALA A 206 23.60 -29.52 -11.52
N TYR A 207 22.28 -29.64 -11.59
CA TYR A 207 21.38 -28.93 -10.68
C TYR A 207 21.57 -29.34 -9.22
N LYS A 208 21.66 -30.63 -8.94
CA LYS A 208 21.93 -31.15 -7.58
C LYS A 208 23.28 -30.68 -7.04
N LEU A 209 24.29 -30.57 -7.88
CA LEU A 209 25.61 -30.06 -7.50
C LEU A 209 25.53 -28.57 -7.13
N LEU A 210 24.83 -27.76 -7.95
CA LEU A 210 24.57 -26.33 -7.63
C LEU A 210 23.84 -26.16 -6.30
N HIS A 211 22.77 -26.92 -6.12
CA HIS A 211 21.97 -26.89 -4.90
C HIS A 211 22.80 -27.30 -3.67
N LYS A 212 23.55 -28.37 -3.75
CA LYS A 212 24.44 -28.81 -2.66
C LYS A 212 25.45 -27.70 -2.31
N LYS A 213 26.11 -27.11 -3.31
CA LYS A 213 27.07 -26.01 -3.09
C LYS A 213 26.44 -24.78 -2.48
N SER A 214 25.21 -24.45 -2.87
CA SER A 214 24.44 -23.35 -2.26
C SER A 214 24.21 -23.59 -0.75
N MET A 215 23.82 -24.80 -0.38
CA MET A 215 23.62 -25.19 1.03
C MET A 215 24.95 -25.18 1.81
N ASP A 216 25.99 -25.83 1.27
CA ASP A 216 27.31 -25.93 1.91
C ASP A 216 27.95 -24.57 2.18
N LYS A 217 27.77 -23.63 1.25
CA LYS A 217 28.35 -22.28 1.34
C LYS A 217 27.41 -21.24 1.99
N ARG A 218 26.15 -21.60 2.27
CA ARG A 218 25.09 -20.69 2.74
C ARG A 218 24.91 -19.49 1.79
N MET A 219 24.97 -19.75 0.51
CA MET A 219 24.77 -18.78 -0.57
C MET A 219 23.51 -19.15 -1.35
N SER A 220 22.86 -18.16 -1.96
CA SER A 220 21.75 -18.42 -2.86
C SER A 220 22.20 -19.18 -4.11
N MET A 221 21.27 -19.89 -4.77
CA MET A 221 21.54 -20.55 -6.05
C MET A 221 22.07 -19.56 -7.10
N LYS A 222 21.56 -18.33 -7.11
CA LYS A 222 21.99 -17.24 -8.01
C LYS A 222 23.45 -16.85 -7.76
N GLU A 223 23.85 -16.68 -6.50
CA GLU A 223 25.23 -16.33 -6.15
C GLU A 223 26.23 -17.43 -6.53
N VAL A 224 25.91 -18.69 -6.22
CA VAL A 224 26.76 -19.82 -6.62
C VAL A 224 26.87 -19.93 -8.14
N SER A 225 25.75 -19.76 -8.85
CA SER A 225 25.73 -19.80 -10.32
C SER A 225 26.56 -18.67 -10.93
N ASN A 226 26.46 -17.44 -10.40
CA ASN A 226 27.30 -16.32 -10.84
C ASN A 226 28.78 -16.59 -10.61
N ALA A 227 29.17 -17.16 -9.47
CA ALA A 227 30.55 -17.50 -9.19
C ALA A 227 31.12 -18.50 -10.20
N ILE A 228 30.34 -19.50 -10.63
CA ILE A 228 30.71 -20.45 -11.66
C ILE A 228 30.88 -19.78 -13.02
N ILE A 229 29.94 -18.90 -13.40
CA ILE A 229 29.99 -18.19 -14.67
C ILE A 229 31.24 -17.30 -14.73
N ILE A 230 31.51 -16.54 -13.67
CA ILE A 230 32.68 -15.68 -13.56
C ILE A 230 33.97 -16.54 -13.66
N SER A 231 34.04 -17.66 -12.92
CA SER A 231 35.20 -18.56 -12.98
C SER A 231 35.45 -19.09 -14.39
N GLU A 232 34.42 -19.41 -15.16
CA GLU A 232 34.53 -19.91 -16.54
C GLU A 232 34.99 -18.79 -17.49
N GLU A 233 34.53 -17.54 -17.31
CA GLU A 233 34.94 -16.41 -18.13
C GLU A 233 36.45 -16.12 -17.98
N PHE A 234 37.04 -16.35 -16.81
CA PHE A 234 38.47 -16.24 -16.60
C PHE A 234 39.31 -17.39 -17.17
N LYS A 235 38.70 -18.52 -17.54
CA LYS A 235 39.39 -19.65 -18.17
C LYS A 235 39.50 -19.51 -19.71
N GLN A 236 38.69 -18.61 -20.28
CA GLN A 236 38.73 -18.36 -21.72
C GLN A 236 39.72 -17.21 -21.99
N PRO A 237 40.77 -17.40 -22.77
CA PRO A 237 41.79 -16.41 -23.08
C PRO A 237 41.24 -15.28 -23.96
#